data_7cbf1f75b85a36b656bd2440d4f95adb
#
_entry.id   7cbf1f75b85a36b656bd2440d4f95adb
#
_cell.length_a   1.000
_cell.length_b   1.000
_cell.length_c   1.000
_cell.angle_alpha   90.00
_cell.angle_beta   90.00
_cell.angle_gamma   90.00
#
_symmetry.space_group_name_H-M   'P 1'
#
loop_
_entity.id
_entity.type
_entity.pdbx_description
1 polymer ?
#
loop_
_entity_poly.entity_id
_entity_poly.type
_entity_poly.pdbx_seq_one_letter_code
_entity_poly.pdbx_strand_id
1 'polypeptide(L)'
;MIINLKNLLPLSLIFLGFFSLTPINAAEIPSDMEYQDTKLILNGHGTRIKFFMKVYETSLYLGSANNNAEEIMNKDDAMAIRIDVTSSLVTVDAMKDALNDGLEKSTGNNTGPIMKEIDQLTSTFNSDVSNGDFYEFIYMPDAGTNVLKNSEYIDTIPGIEFKKAFFGIWISNNPIQKNLKKAMLGD
;
A
#
# COMPACT_ATOMS: atom_id res chain seq x y z
N MET A 1 -39.36 -43.57 -59.69
CA MET A 1 -39.67 -42.21 -59.20
C MET A 1 -38.49 -41.80 -58.30
N ILE A 2 -37.61 -41.00 -58.90
CA ILE A 2 -36.29 -40.69 -58.27
C ILE A 2 -36.50 -39.34 -57.56
N ILE A 3 -36.35 -39.34 -56.22
CA ILE A 3 -36.40 -38.13 -55.43
C ILE A 3 -34.96 -37.62 -55.25
N ASN A 4 -34.73 -36.44 -55.80
CA ASN A 4 -33.45 -35.72 -55.84
C ASN A 4 -33.30 -34.92 -54.54
N LEU A 5 -32.37 -35.35 -53.65
CA LEU A 5 -32.08 -34.69 -52.40
C LEU A 5 -30.79 -33.86 -52.58
N LYS A 6 -30.93 -32.62 -53.06
CA LYS A 6 -29.85 -31.63 -53.12
C LYS A 6 -30.34 -30.35 -52.43
N ASN A 7 -29.54 -29.89 -51.51
CA ASN A 7 -29.49 -28.58 -50.82
C ASN A 7 -29.90 -28.58 -49.34
N LEU A 8 -29.01 -29.13 -48.50
CA LEU A 8 -28.87 -28.63 -47.13
C LEU A 8 -27.67 -27.69 -47.06
N LEU A 9 -27.95 -26.39 -46.99
CA LEU A 9 -26.94 -25.40 -46.58
C LEU A 9 -26.64 -25.57 -45.09
N PRO A 10 -25.37 -25.55 -44.68
CA PRO A 10 -25.05 -25.52 -43.27
C PRO A 10 -25.28 -24.09 -42.71
N LEU A 11 -26.18 -24.01 -41.74
CA LEU A 11 -26.42 -22.78 -40.95
C LEU A 11 -25.20 -22.54 -40.08
N SER A 12 -24.28 -21.69 -40.55
CA SER A 12 -23.12 -21.23 -39.77
C SER A 12 -23.61 -20.35 -38.59
N LEU A 13 -23.64 -20.91 -37.40
CA LEU A 13 -23.86 -20.14 -36.16
C LEU A 13 -22.61 -19.30 -35.88
N ILE A 14 -22.64 -18.02 -36.26
CA ILE A 14 -21.63 -17.04 -35.85
C ILE A 14 -21.87 -16.74 -34.36
N PHE A 15 -21.03 -17.34 -33.50
CA PHE A 15 -20.99 -17.00 -32.08
C PHE A 15 -20.28 -15.66 -31.95
N LEU A 16 -21.04 -14.55 -31.93
CA LEU A 16 -20.51 -13.26 -31.48
C LEU A 16 -20.22 -13.34 -29.99
N GLY A 17 -18.99 -13.65 -29.66
CA GLY A 17 -18.48 -13.52 -28.28
C GLY A 17 -18.49 -12.05 -27.87
N PHE A 18 -19.45 -11.67 -27.03
CA PHE A 18 -19.38 -10.42 -26.30
C PHE A 18 -18.17 -10.46 -25.36
N PHE A 19 -17.06 -9.88 -25.80
CA PHE A 19 -15.96 -9.55 -24.92
C PHE A 19 -16.44 -8.39 -24.02
N SER A 20 -16.94 -8.71 -22.84
CA SER A 20 -17.20 -7.71 -21.81
C SER A 20 -15.84 -7.17 -21.37
N LEU A 21 -15.48 -5.99 -21.86
CA LEU A 21 -14.42 -5.18 -21.27
C LEU A 21 -14.90 -4.76 -19.89
N THR A 22 -14.54 -5.51 -18.86
CA THR A 22 -14.66 -5.03 -17.49
C THR A 22 -13.75 -3.81 -17.36
N PRO A 23 -14.27 -2.65 -16.93
CA PRO A 23 -13.39 -1.52 -16.64
C PRO A 23 -12.40 -1.97 -15.55
N ILE A 24 -11.11 -1.71 -15.77
CA ILE A 24 -10.11 -1.80 -14.71
C ILE A 24 -10.47 -0.69 -13.72
N ASN A 25 -11.26 -1.03 -12.70
CA ASN A 25 -11.48 -0.14 -11.58
C ASN A 25 -10.13 0.12 -10.92
N ALA A 26 -9.81 1.39 -10.66
CA ALA A 26 -8.79 1.73 -9.69
C ALA A 26 -9.09 0.92 -8.42
N ALA A 27 -8.09 0.28 -7.85
CA ALA A 27 -8.28 -0.55 -6.66
C ALA A 27 -8.99 0.29 -5.59
N GLU A 28 -10.17 -0.15 -5.17
CA GLU A 28 -10.95 0.54 -4.15
C GLU A 28 -10.18 0.44 -2.83
N ILE A 29 -9.95 1.59 -2.18
CA ILE A 29 -9.28 1.62 -0.88
C ILE A 29 -10.24 1.00 0.15
N PRO A 30 -9.85 -0.09 0.85
CA PRO A 30 -10.71 -0.72 1.84
C PRO A 30 -11.09 0.24 2.96
N SER A 31 -12.34 0.21 3.41
CA SER A 31 -12.81 1.01 4.56
C SER A 31 -12.28 0.51 5.90
N ASP A 32 -11.82 -0.73 5.96
CA ASP A 32 -11.22 -1.38 7.12
C ASP A 32 -10.27 -2.49 6.68
N MET A 33 -9.44 -2.95 7.59
CA MET A 33 -8.60 -4.14 7.44
C MET A 33 -8.63 -4.95 8.74
N GLU A 34 -8.40 -6.25 8.61
CA GLU A 34 -8.30 -7.17 9.73
C GLU A 34 -6.98 -7.93 9.65
N TYR A 35 -6.26 -7.98 10.76
CA TYR A 35 -5.03 -8.73 10.88
C TYR A 35 -4.94 -9.37 12.27
N GLN A 36 -4.81 -10.71 12.34
CA GLN A 36 -4.71 -11.47 13.60
C GLN A 36 -5.78 -11.05 14.64
N ASP A 37 -7.05 -11.12 14.29
CA ASP A 37 -8.20 -10.74 15.14
C ASP A 37 -8.24 -9.24 15.52
N THR A 38 -7.37 -8.41 14.97
CA THR A 38 -7.35 -6.97 15.20
C THR A 38 -7.98 -6.26 14.00
N LYS A 39 -9.08 -5.56 14.26
CA LYS A 39 -9.77 -4.74 13.26
C LYS A 39 -9.27 -3.30 13.33
N LEU A 40 -8.86 -2.77 12.18
CA LEU A 40 -8.46 -1.38 11.98
C LEU A 40 -9.40 -0.72 10.97
N ILE A 41 -9.79 0.52 11.21
CA ILE A 41 -10.64 1.31 10.32
C ILE A 41 -9.79 2.33 9.56
N LEU A 42 -10.21 2.66 8.35
CA LEU A 42 -9.58 3.71 7.56
C LEU A 42 -9.70 5.05 8.28
N ASN A 43 -8.56 5.64 8.65
CA ASN A 43 -8.49 6.98 9.25
C ASN A 43 -8.47 8.07 8.20
N GLY A 44 -7.74 7.85 7.12
CA GLY A 44 -7.66 8.75 5.99
C GLY A 44 -6.67 8.24 4.95
N HIS A 45 -6.73 8.79 3.75
CA HIS A 45 -5.88 8.38 2.63
C HIS A 45 -5.57 9.54 1.69
N GLY A 46 -4.56 9.38 0.85
CA GLY A 46 -4.25 10.36 -0.17
C GLY A 46 -3.15 9.91 -1.12
N THR A 47 -2.93 10.73 -2.14
CA THR A 47 -1.98 10.46 -3.21
C THR A 47 -0.60 11.05 -2.92
N ARG A 48 0.44 10.24 -3.05
CA ARG A 48 1.83 10.73 -3.13
C ARG A 48 2.11 11.29 -4.51
N ILE A 49 2.48 12.57 -4.55
CA ILE A 49 2.86 13.26 -5.79
C ILE A 49 4.36 13.57 -5.72
N LYS A 50 5.12 13.18 -6.76
CA LYS A 50 6.53 13.52 -6.94
C LYS A 50 6.72 14.06 -8.36
N PHE A 51 7.32 15.25 -8.51
CA PHE A 51 7.52 15.90 -9.81
C PHE A 51 6.22 15.97 -10.66
N PHE A 52 5.10 16.37 -10.03
CA PHE A 52 3.76 16.47 -10.63
C PHE A 52 3.12 15.14 -11.08
N MET A 53 3.76 14.01 -10.80
CA MET A 53 3.25 12.69 -11.14
C MET A 53 2.70 12.00 -9.88
N LYS A 54 1.56 11.32 -10.04
CA LYS A 54 1.04 10.41 -9.02
C LYS A 54 1.95 9.19 -8.98
N VAL A 55 2.40 8.82 -7.77
CA VAL A 55 3.33 7.71 -7.56
C VAL A 55 2.62 6.52 -6.93
N TYR A 56 1.91 6.76 -5.83
CA TYR A 56 1.12 5.76 -5.11
C TYR A 56 -0.02 6.43 -4.32
N GLU A 57 -1.05 5.68 -4.02
CA GLU A 57 -2.00 6.01 -2.97
C GLU A 57 -1.49 5.45 -1.64
N THR A 58 -1.74 6.16 -0.54
CA THR A 58 -1.43 5.63 0.79
C THR A 58 -2.57 5.90 1.75
N SER A 59 -2.83 4.92 2.61
CA SER A 59 -3.94 4.90 3.55
C SER A 59 -3.44 4.59 4.94
N LEU A 60 -3.95 5.31 5.94
CA LEU A 60 -3.69 5.09 7.35
C LEU A 60 -4.89 4.39 7.98
N TYR A 61 -4.64 3.30 8.70
CA TYR A 61 -5.65 2.54 9.43
C TYR A 61 -5.32 2.53 10.92
N LEU A 62 -6.33 2.78 11.74
CA LEU A 62 -6.22 2.84 13.21
C LEU A 62 -7.34 2.04 13.86
N GLY A 63 -7.19 1.69 15.15
CA GLY A 63 -8.26 1.07 15.93
C GLY A 63 -9.48 1.97 16.15
N SER A 64 -9.27 3.29 16.14
CA SER A 64 -10.32 4.33 16.17
C SER A 64 -9.83 5.59 15.47
N ALA A 65 -10.74 6.40 14.95
CA ALA A 65 -10.40 7.64 14.26
C ALA A 65 -9.62 8.59 15.18
N ASN A 66 -8.50 9.13 14.67
CA ASN A 66 -7.64 10.05 15.39
C ASN A 66 -6.89 10.97 14.42
N ASN A 67 -6.88 12.27 14.65
CA ASN A 67 -6.14 13.26 13.85
C ASN A 67 -4.88 13.80 14.54
N ASN A 68 -4.60 13.35 15.77
CA ASN A 68 -3.41 13.75 16.51
C ASN A 68 -2.21 12.84 16.15
N ALA A 69 -1.40 13.30 15.22
CA ALA A 69 -0.25 12.54 14.73
C ALA A 69 0.76 12.15 15.84
N GLU A 70 0.98 13.02 16.83
CA GLU A 70 1.89 12.76 17.94
C GLU A 70 1.36 11.63 18.83
N GLU A 71 0.08 11.66 19.13
CA GLU A 71 -0.59 10.59 19.87
C GLU A 71 -0.52 9.26 19.12
N ILE A 72 -0.86 9.24 17.83
CA ILE A 72 -0.82 8.04 16.97
C ILE A 72 0.59 7.43 16.96
N MET A 73 1.63 8.24 16.78
CA MET A 73 3.01 7.74 16.71
C MET A 73 3.52 7.22 18.04
N ASN A 74 3.16 7.88 19.16
CA ASN A 74 3.72 7.55 20.48
C ASN A 74 2.99 6.42 21.20
N LYS A 75 1.72 6.18 20.89
CA LYS A 75 0.98 5.05 21.48
C LYS A 75 1.53 3.72 20.96
N ASP A 76 1.54 2.74 21.84
CA ASP A 76 1.83 1.35 21.52
C ASP A 76 0.52 0.60 21.15
N ASP A 77 -0.18 1.15 20.16
CA ASP A 77 -1.43 0.62 19.63
C ASP A 77 -1.22 0.06 18.21
N ALA A 78 -2.02 -0.94 17.85
CA ALA A 78 -2.06 -1.48 16.50
C ALA A 78 -2.45 -0.39 15.50
N MET A 79 -1.72 -0.31 14.41
CA MET A 79 -1.98 0.60 13.29
C MET A 79 -1.40 0.07 11.99
N ALA A 80 -1.88 0.56 10.85
CA ALA A 80 -1.32 0.15 9.58
C ALA A 80 -1.21 1.31 8.58
N ILE A 81 -0.24 1.19 7.69
CA ILE A 81 -0.17 1.93 6.44
C ILE A 81 -0.27 0.94 5.29
N ARG A 82 -1.15 1.23 4.33
CA ARG A 82 -1.22 0.56 3.05
C ARG A 82 -0.74 1.51 1.96
N ILE A 83 0.07 1.00 1.03
CA ILE A 83 0.59 1.71 -0.13
C ILE A 83 0.14 0.95 -1.38
N ASP A 84 -0.72 1.57 -2.19
CA ASP A 84 -1.17 1.03 -3.46
C ASP A 84 -0.36 1.66 -4.59
N VAL A 85 0.41 0.87 -5.32
CA VAL A 85 1.27 1.33 -6.40
C VAL A 85 0.43 1.69 -7.62
N THR A 86 0.43 2.98 -7.99
CA THR A 86 -0.39 3.51 -9.09
C THR A 86 0.43 3.96 -10.30
N SER A 87 1.74 3.69 -10.29
CA SER A 87 2.65 4.13 -11.35
C SER A 87 3.72 3.08 -11.65
N SER A 88 3.98 2.85 -12.92
CA SER A 88 5.11 2.03 -13.38
C SER A 88 6.49 2.67 -13.15
N LEU A 89 6.54 3.91 -12.65
CA LEU A 89 7.78 4.58 -12.24
C LEU A 89 8.27 4.11 -10.86
N VAL A 90 7.45 3.35 -10.12
CA VAL A 90 7.85 2.77 -8.85
C VAL A 90 8.66 1.52 -9.14
N THR A 91 9.96 1.61 -8.87
CA THR A 91 10.90 0.48 -8.93
C THR A 91 11.38 0.14 -7.52
N VAL A 92 11.99 -1.02 -7.35
CA VAL A 92 12.60 -1.43 -6.07
C VAL A 92 13.61 -0.38 -5.59
N ASP A 93 14.48 0.09 -6.48
CA ASP A 93 15.49 1.11 -6.12
C ASP A 93 14.82 2.43 -5.72
N ALA A 94 13.81 2.89 -6.48
CA ALA A 94 13.06 4.09 -6.14
C ALA A 94 12.31 3.98 -4.79
N MET A 95 11.86 2.77 -4.41
CA MET A 95 11.26 2.52 -3.10
C MET A 95 12.31 2.58 -1.98
N LYS A 96 13.48 1.98 -2.17
CA LYS A 96 14.59 2.03 -1.20
C LYS A 96 15.07 3.47 -0.99
N ASP A 97 15.27 4.22 -2.05
CA ASP A 97 15.65 5.64 -1.98
C ASP A 97 14.59 6.47 -1.24
N ALA A 98 13.30 6.27 -1.58
CA ALA A 98 12.21 6.99 -0.93
C ALA A 98 12.05 6.62 0.56
N LEU A 99 12.33 5.37 0.93
CA LEU A 99 12.36 4.92 2.32
C LEU A 99 13.46 5.64 3.10
N ASN A 100 14.69 5.65 2.56
CA ASN A 100 15.83 6.31 3.20
C ASN A 100 15.58 7.81 3.37
N ASP A 101 15.19 8.51 2.30
CA ASP A 101 14.83 9.94 2.34
C ASP A 101 13.74 10.23 3.38
N GLY A 102 12.75 9.35 3.44
CA GLY A 102 11.62 9.48 4.36
C GLY A 102 12.02 9.28 5.82
N LEU A 103 12.86 8.27 6.10
CA LEU A 103 13.38 7.98 7.43
C LEU A 103 14.32 9.09 7.92
N GLU A 104 15.22 9.60 7.08
CA GLU A 104 16.06 10.74 7.42
C GLU A 104 15.22 11.96 7.84
N LYS A 105 14.17 12.26 7.09
CA LYS A 105 13.24 13.36 7.43
C LYS A 105 12.49 13.11 8.74
N SER A 106 11.92 11.93 8.92
CA SER A 106 11.08 11.61 10.08
C SER A 106 11.88 11.58 11.38
N THR A 107 13.17 11.16 11.31
CA THR A 107 14.08 11.06 12.47
C THR A 107 14.94 12.30 12.67
N GLY A 108 14.87 13.30 11.77
CA GLY A 108 15.79 14.45 11.80
C GLY A 108 17.25 14.04 11.54
N ASN A 109 17.48 13.11 10.62
CA ASN A 109 18.77 12.50 10.25
C ASN A 109 19.39 11.62 11.36
N ASN A 110 18.62 11.20 12.35
CA ASN A 110 19.09 10.30 13.41
C ASN A 110 18.59 8.87 13.19
N THR A 111 19.05 8.23 12.13
CA THR A 111 18.68 6.85 11.77
C THR A 111 19.52 5.78 12.45
N GLY A 112 20.65 6.15 13.08
CA GLY A 112 21.59 5.22 13.71
C GLY A 112 20.95 4.22 14.68
N PRO A 113 20.05 4.63 15.59
CA PRO A 113 19.41 3.71 16.55
C PRO A 113 18.55 2.60 15.93
N ILE A 114 18.09 2.76 14.71
CA ILE A 114 17.19 1.83 14.00
C ILE A 114 17.80 1.30 12.68
N MET A 115 19.11 1.36 12.54
CA MET A 115 19.78 0.97 11.30
C MET A 115 19.56 -0.50 10.93
N LYS A 116 19.52 -1.39 11.94
CA LYS A 116 19.26 -2.82 11.72
C LYS A 116 17.87 -3.08 11.17
N GLU A 117 16.88 -2.38 11.70
CA GLU A 117 15.49 -2.44 11.27
C GLU A 117 15.33 -1.88 9.85
N ILE A 118 16.06 -0.82 9.51
CA ILE A 118 16.11 -0.25 8.15
C ILE A 118 16.70 -1.28 7.17
N ASP A 119 17.83 -1.89 7.51
CA ASP A 119 18.47 -2.91 6.67
C ASP A 119 17.55 -4.13 6.48
N GLN A 120 16.87 -4.56 7.56
CA GLN A 120 15.91 -5.65 7.50
C GLN A 120 14.74 -5.31 6.58
N LEU A 121 14.09 -4.14 6.77
CA LEU A 121 13.00 -3.70 5.88
C LEU A 121 13.47 -3.57 4.42
N THR A 122 14.63 -2.98 4.19
CA THR A 122 15.18 -2.81 2.84
C THR A 122 15.39 -4.15 2.14
N SER A 123 15.76 -5.20 2.88
CA SER A 123 15.95 -6.55 2.34
C SER A 123 14.63 -7.20 1.89
N THR A 124 13.48 -6.76 2.41
CA THR A 124 12.16 -7.26 1.98
C THR A 124 11.79 -6.80 0.56
N PHE A 125 12.38 -5.70 0.08
CA PHE A 125 12.17 -5.21 -1.29
C PHE A 125 13.10 -5.94 -2.28
N ASN A 126 12.84 -7.23 -2.49
CA ASN A 126 13.65 -8.13 -3.30
C ASN A 126 12.95 -8.66 -4.55
N SER A 127 11.69 -8.31 -4.76
CA SER A 127 10.88 -8.71 -5.92
C SER A 127 10.45 -7.50 -6.71
N ASP A 128 10.24 -7.66 -8.02
CA ASP A 128 9.76 -6.62 -8.90
C ASP A 128 8.47 -5.97 -8.37
N VAL A 129 8.37 -4.67 -8.60
CA VAL A 129 7.21 -3.86 -8.22
C VAL A 129 6.46 -3.47 -9.50
N SER A 130 5.16 -3.70 -9.50
CA SER A 130 4.29 -3.42 -10.63
C SER A 130 3.15 -2.48 -10.27
N ASN A 131 2.64 -1.77 -11.25
CA ASN A 131 1.39 -1.03 -11.08
C ASN A 131 0.26 -2.01 -10.73
N GLY A 132 -0.47 -1.71 -9.65
CA GLY A 132 -1.50 -2.57 -9.08
C GLY A 132 -1.02 -3.42 -7.90
N ASP A 133 0.29 -3.52 -7.63
CA ASP A 133 0.78 -4.10 -6.38
C ASP A 133 0.41 -3.21 -5.20
N PHE A 134 0.24 -3.82 -4.03
CA PHE A 134 0.11 -3.08 -2.79
C PHE A 134 0.99 -3.67 -1.69
N TYR A 135 1.41 -2.81 -0.78
CA TYR A 135 2.15 -3.16 0.43
C TYR A 135 1.35 -2.76 1.66
N GLU A 136 1.37 -3.62 2.66
CA GLU A 136 0.77 -3.36 3.96
C GLU A 136 1.84 -3.45 5.04
N PHE A 137 1.93 -2.40 5.85
CA PHE A 137 2.83 -2.31 6.99
C PHE A 137 1.96 -2.22 8.24
N ILE A 138 1.84 -3.33 8.95
CA ILE A 138 0.89 -3.47 10.05
C ILE A 138 1.68 -3.60 11.36
N TYR A 139 1.66 -2.54 12.16
CA TYR A 139 2.25 -2.58 13.49
C TYR A 139 1.32 -3.27 14.47
N MET A 140 1.87 -4.24 15.18
CA MET A 140 1.22 -4.93 16.29
C MET A 140 2.06 -4.76 17.55
N PRO A 141 1.48 -4.33 18.68
CA PRO A 141 2.16 -4.29 19.97
C PRO A 141 2.85 -5.62 20.26
N ASP A 142 3.99 -5.57 20.92
CA ASP A 142 4.82 -6.74 21.30
C ASP A 142 5.41 -7.56 20.14
N ALA A 143 4.98 -7.35 18.90
CA ALA A 143 5.49 -8.06 17.73
C ALA A 143 6.39 -7.17 16.85
N GLY A 144 5.93 -5.96 16.51
CA GLY A 144 6.59 -5.05 15.57
C GLY A 144 5.76 -4.76 14.33
N THR A 145 6.40 -4.28 13.28
CA THR A 145 5.77 -3.94 12.01
C THR A 145 5.83 -5.11 11.03
N ASN A 146 4.69 -5.74 10.79
CA ASN A 146 4.56 -6.79 9.78
C ASN A 146 4.54 -6.17 8.39
N VAL A 147 5.30 -6.75 7.47
CA VAL A 147 5.42 -6.35 6.07
C VAL A 147 4.74 -7.38 5.20
N LEU A 148 3.75 -6.95 4.42
CA LEU A 148 3.06 -7.79 3.47
C LEU A 148 3.11 -7.14 2.07
N LYS A 149 3.15 -7.96 1.03
CA LYS A 149 2.95 -7.55 -0.37
C LYS A 149 1.81 -8.35 -0.95
N ASN A 150 0.80 -7.69 -1.48
CA ASN A 150 -0.38 -8.32 -2.05
C ASN A 150 -1.03 -9.33 -1.08
N SER A 151 -1.10 -8.95 0.22
CA SER A 151 -1.57 -9.77 1.35
C SER A 151 -0.67 -10.98 1.70
N GLU A 152 0.46 -11.18 1.02
CA GLU A 152 1.41 -12.23 1.38
C GLU A 152 2.43 -11.69 2.39
N TYR A 153 2.53 -12.36 3.53
CA TYR A 153 3.49 -12.01 4.58
C TYR A 153 4.93 -12.21 4.11
N ILE A 154 5.77 -11.22 4.39
CA ILE A 154 7.21 -11.25 4.04
C ILE A 154 8.07 -11.34 5.31
N ASP A 155 7.91 -10.38 6.25
CA ASP A 155 8.77 -10.28 7.44
C ASP A 155 8.10 -9.46 8.54
N THR A 156 8.69 -9.47 9.75
CA THR A 156 8.29 -8.59 10.86
C THR A 156 9.50 -7.80 11.36
N ILE A 157 9.41 -6.48 11.28
CA ILE A 157 10.46 -5.56 11.74
C ILE A 157 10.17 -5.15 13.19
N PRO A 158 11.02 -5.50 14.15
CA PRO A 158 10.76 -5.25 15.56
C PRO A 158 10.93 -3.78 15.95
N GLY A 159 10.41 -3.42 17.10
CA GLY A 159 10.73 -2.17 17.81
C GLY A 159 9.77 -1.03 17.57
N ILE A 160 9.36 -0.39 18.68
CA ILE A 160 8.49 0.79 18.67
C ILE A 160 9.19 2.03 18.11
N GLU A 161 10.51 2.15 18.27
CA GLU A 161 11.26 3.28 17.71
C GLU A 161 11.32 3.20 16.18
N PHE A 162 11.44 1.98 15.63
CA PHE A 162 11.29 1.78 14.18
C PHE A 162 9.88 2.14 13.71
N LYS A 163 8.84 1.68 14.41
CA LYS A 163 7.44 2.06 14.14
C LYS A 163 7.29 3.58 14.07
N LYS A 164 7.76 4.32 15.07
CA LYS A 164 7.66 5.79 15.10
C LYS A 164 8.35 6.44 13.91
N ALA A 165 9.56 5.99 13.58
CA ALA A 165 10.33 6.51 12.46
C ALA A 165 9.66 6.20 11.12
N PHE A 166 9.24 4.95 10.91
CA PHE A 166 8.64 4.50 9.66
C PHE A 166 7.29 5.16 9.37
N PHE A 167 6.35 5.11 10.33
CA PHE A 167 5.05 5.77 10.16
C PHE A 167 5.19 7.30 10.13
N GLY A 168 6.21 7.83 10.81
CA GLY A 168 6.59 9.24 10.80
C GLY A 168 6.94 9.77 9.41
N ILE A 169 7.33 8.94 8.45
CA ILE A 169 7.56 9.34 7.04
C ILE A 169 6.37 10.12 6.52
N TRP A 170 5.14 9.71 6.86
CA TRP A 170 3.93 10.35 6.37
C TRP A 170 3.30 11.31 7.37
N ILE A 171 3.32 11.01 8.69
CA ILE A 171 2.51 11.74 9.67
C ILE A 171 3.32 12.52 10.71
N SER A 172 4.66 12.50 10.71
CA SER A 172 5.49 13.28 11.64
C SER A 172 5.38 14.80 11.41
N ASN A 173 6.09 15.58 12.21
CA ASN A 173 6.19 17.03 12.02
C ASN A 173 6.99 17.42 10.78
N ASN A 174 7.81 16.50 10.25
CA ASN A 174 8.55 16.69 9.00
C ASN A 174 8.19 15.60 7.97
N PRO A 175 6.93 15.53 7.50
CA PRO A 175 6.46 14.47 6.63
C PRO A 175 7.01 14.61 5.21
N ILE A 176 7.00 13.51 4.47
CA ILE A 176 7.43 13.51 3.06
C ILE A 176 6.56 14.43 2.17
N GLN A 177 5.30 14.68 2.57
CA GLN A 177 4.36 15.57 1.87
C GLN A 177 3.28 16.07 2.82
N LYS A 178 3.21 17.41 3.04
CA LYS A 178 2.29 18.00 4.03
C LYS A 178 0.79 17.77 3.73
N ASN A 179 0.39 17.92 2.47
CA ASN A 179 -1.02 17.69 2.09
C ASN A 179 -1.42 16.22 2.24
N LEU A 180 -0.49 15.30 2.01
CA LEU A 180 -0.71 13.88 2.22
C LEU A 180 -0.91 13.56 3.71
N LYS A 181 -0.07 14.13 4.58
CA LYS A 181 -0.27 14.04 6.04
C LYS A 181 -1.67 14.46 6.45
N LYS A 182 -2.15 15.62 5.99
CA LYS A 182 -3.50 16.12 6.30
C LYS A 182 -4.57 15.11 5.88
N ALA A 183 -4.51 14.66 4.63
CA ALA A 183 -5.47 13.69 4.10
C ALA A 183 -5.47 12.36 4.90
N MET A 184 -4.30 11.86 5.32
CA MET A 184 -4.20 10.65 6.14
C MET A 184 -4.72 10.84 7.57
N LEU A 185 -4.68 12.06 8.10
CA LEU A 185 -5.21 12.40 9.42
C LEU A 185 -6.71 12.78 9.39
N GLY A 186 -7.34 12.79 8.20
CA GLY A 186 -8.76 13.12 8.07
C GLY A 186 -9.06 14.64 8.13
N ASP A 187 -8.05 15.49 7.81
CA ASP A 187 -8.15 16.97 7.82
C ASP A 187 -8.43 17.55 6.41
#